data_e2b16b1c379a72f3b3c13af7bb9d3f5a
#
_entry.id   e2b16b1c379a72f3b3c13af7bb9d3f5a
#
_cell.length_a   1.000
_cell.length_b   1.000
_cell.length_c   1.000
_cell.angle_alpha   90.00
_cell.angle_beta   90.00
_cell.angle_gamma   90.00
#
_symmetry.space_group_name_H-M   'P 1'
#
loop_
_entity.id
_entity.type
_entity.pdbx_description
1 polymer ?
#
loop_
_entity_poly.entity_id
_entity_poly.type
_entity_poly.pdbx_seq_one_letter_code
_entity_poly.pdbx_strand_id
1 'polypeptide(L)'
;MKMLSFLLLLVIGSVLTFSPVLAQDEVDDEATVEKSGSDKKKKKGKKSRDKAEASSTKPAASRVIEALGKFKVFNAKPNPRAEYFIFLYSASWCGYCQQCIPVAVDQYRKIKASRKVELIIICGDKSEAEAKAYLKSHKAKAPCILFSELEATQFQGLPGSGVFGFPAVSVCDKDGNVISNEIGASKVKAVLEGWRKLTLGK
;
A
#
# COMPACT_ATOMS: atom_id res chain seq x y z
N MET A 1 31.36 31.65 -42.23
CA MET A 1 30.54 31.69 -43.47
C MET A 1 29.91 30.34 -43.70
N LYS A 2 28.63 30.33 -44.10
CA LYS A 2 27.66 29.25 -44.40
C LYS A 2 26.86 28.84 -43.18
N MET A 3 25.72 29.41 -42.91
CA MET A 3 24.40 29.57 -43.56
C MET A 3 23.63 28.26 -43.70
N LEU A 4 22.54 28.27 -42.97
CA LEU A 4 21.16 27.87 -43.29
C LEU A 4 20.85 26.40 -43.52
N SER A 5 19.94 25.85 -42.72
CA SER A 5 18.64 25.51 -43.29
C SER A 5 17.57 25.26 -42.19
N PHE A 6 16.55 26.07 -42.24
CA PHE A 6 15.23 25.92 -41.66
C PHE A 6 14.55 24.69 -42.25
N LEU A 7 13.92 23.86 -41.43
CA LEU A 7 12.75 23.12 -41.88
C LEU A 7 11.67 23.13 -40.78
N LEU A 8 10.72 24.02 -41.03
CA LEU A 8 9.43 24.18 -40.38
C LEU A 8 8.52 23.07 -40.90
N LEU A 9 8.06 22.16 -40.06
CA LEU A 9 6.97 21.24 -40.39
C LEU A 9 5.80 21.49 -39.43
N LEU A 10 4.88 22.29 -39.94
CA LEU A 10 3.49 22.38 -39.47
C LEU A 10 2.78 21.06 -39.73
N VAL A 11 2.25 20.43 -38.70
CA VAL A 11 1.21 19.43 -38.85
C VAL A 11 -0.03 19.88 -38.07
N ILE A 12 -1.02 20.10 -38.86
CA ILE A 12 -2.37 20.56 -38.63
C ILE A 12 -3.16 19.51 -37.85
N GLY A 13 -3.86 19.96 -36.84
CA GLY A 13 -5.16 19.68 -36.31
C GLY A 13 -5.81 18.31 -36.53
N SER A 14 -6.27 17.76 -35.43
CA SER A 14 -7.52 17.01 -35.36
C SER A 14 -8.12 17.18 -33.98
N VAL A 15 -9.09 18.08 -33.90
CA VAL A 15 -10.01 18.22 -32.79
C VAL A 15 -11.02 17.08 -32.89
N LEU A 16 -10.93 16.11 -32.00
CA LEU A 16 -12.03 15.16 -31.78
C LEU A 16 -12.83 15.62 -30.58
N THR A 17 -13.97 16.22 -30.87
CA THR A 17 -15.02 16.52 -29.94
C THR A 17 -15.65 15.21 -29.47
N PHE A 18 -15.55 14.91 -28.20
CA PHE A 18 -16.28 13.82 -27.57
C PHE A 18 -17.47 14.42 -26.82
N SER A 19 -18.65 14.15 -27.32
CA SER A 19 -19.92 14.51 -26.68
C SER A 19 -20.23 13.59 -25.50
N PRO A 20 -20.79 14.08 -24.38
CA PRO A 20 -21.30 13.25 -23.32
C PRO A 20 -22.68 12.68 -23.67
N VAL A 21 -22.79 11.36 -23.56
CA VAL A 21 -24.13 10.70 -23.57
C VAL A 21 -24.59 10.59 -22.12
N LEU A 22 -25.60 11.36 -21.81
CA LEU A 22 -26.51 11.18 -20.67
C LEU A 22 -27.40 9.98 -20.96
N ALA A 23 -27.42 9.00 -20.09
CA ALA A 23 -28.52 8.05 -19.98
C ALA A 23 -28.93 7.97 -18.53
N GLN A 24 -30.04 8.58 -18.21
CA GLN A 24 -30.88 8.33 -17.05
C GLN A 24 -31.70 7.08 -17.37
N ASP A 25 -31.79 6.17 -16.41
CA ASP A 25 -32.95 5.29 -16.28
C ASP A 25 -33.21 5.09 -14.79
N GLU A 26 -34.26 5.80 -14.38
CA GLU A 26 -35.02 5.52 -13.16
C GLU A 26 -35.96 4.35 -13.46
N VAL A 27 -35.98 3.36 -12.58
CA VAL A 27 -37.14 2.47 -12.44
C VAL A 27 -37.40 2.22 -10.95
N ASP A 28 -38.42 2.87 -10.46
CA ASP A 28 -39.18 2.48 -9.27
C ASP A 28 -39.82 1.11 -9.51
N ASP A 29 -39.83 0.23 -8.51
CA ASP A 29 -41.02 -0.56 -8.25
C ASP A 29 -41.11 -1.09 -6.81
N GLU A 30 -42.30 -0.97 -6.36
CA GLU A 30 -42.89 -1.00 -5.04
C GLU A 30 -43.21 -2.43 -4.56
N ALA A 31 -43.07 -2.60 -3.25
CA ALA A 31 -43.84 -3.42 -2.32
C ALA A 31 -44.36 -4.83 -2.72
N THR A 32 -44.11 -5.79 -1.88
CA THR A 32 -45.22 -6.56 -1.25
C THR A 32 -44.80 -7.21 0.07
N VAL A 33 -45.60 -6.93 1.07
CA VAL A 33 -45.67 -7.52 2.40
C VAL A 33 -46.43 -8.85 2.32
N GLU A 34 -45.89 -9.92 2.87
CA GLU A 34 -46.71 -11.00 3.42
C GLU A 34 -46.15 -11.60 4.70
N LYS A 35 -46.98 -11.54 5.72
CA LYS A 35 -46.92 -12.21 7.03
C LYS A 35 -47.50 -13.62 6.92
N SER A 36 -46.86 -14.58 7.54
CA SER A 36 -47.49 -15.76 8.19
C SER A 36 -46.34 -16.64 8.69
N GLY A 37 -46.25 -17.18 9.86
CA GLY A 37 -47.17 -17.57 10.90
C GLY A 37 -46.40 -18.57 11.73
N SER A 38 -46.57 -18.48 13.04
CA SER A 38 -46.04 -19.30 14.14
C SER A 38 -45.94 -20.80 13.88
N ASP A 39 -44.86 -21.43 14.41
CA ASP A 39 -45.08 -22.58 15.25
C ASP A 39 -43.94 -22.86 16.25
N LYS A 40 -44.35 -22.96 17.51
CA LYS A 40 -43.54 -23.41 18.65
C LYS A 40 -43.36 -24.91 18.59
N LYS A 41 -42.08 -25.38 18.58
CA LYS A 41 -41.81 -26.74 19.06
C LYS A 41 -40.59 -26.78 19.98
N LYS A 42 -40.91 -26.85 21.26
CA LYS A 42 -40.04 -27.11 22.38
C LYS A 42 -39.51 -28.54 22.29
N LYS A 43 -38.19 -28.75 22.13
CA LYS A 43 -37.52 -30.00 22.42
C LYS A 43 -36.33 -29.79 23.33
N LYS A 44 -36.46 -30.41 24.45
CA LYS A 44 -35.55 -30.55 25.58
C LYS A 44 -34.41 -31.51 25.22
N GLY A 45 -33.18 -31.18 25.60
CA GLY A 45 -32.23 -32.20 26.02
C GLY A 45 -31.09 -32.51 25.03
N LYS A 46 -29.91 -32.04 25.32
CA LYS A 46 -28.77 -32.92 25.64
C LYS A 46 -27.53 -32.07 25.81
N LYS A 47 -27.07 -31.95 27.03
CA LYS A 47 -25.81 -31.29 27.37
C LYS A 47 -24.67 -32.22 26.99
N SER A 48 -24.13 -32.07 25.80
CA SER A 48 -22.82 -32.61 25.46
C SER A 48 -21.77 -31.57 25.83
N ARG A 49 -20.93 -31.96 26.78
CA ARG A 49 -19.69 -31.25 27.11
C ARG A 49 -18.74 -31.48 25.93
N ASP A 50 -18.79 -30.62 24.95
CA ASP A 50 -17.72 -30.54 23.96
C ASP A 50 -16.55 -29.81 24.62
N LYS A 51 -15.55 -30.62 24.89
CA LYS A 51 -14.21 -30.27 25.33
C LYS A 51 -13.66 -29.33 24.23
N ALA A 52 -13.60 -28.03 24.53
CA ALA A 52 -12.92 -27.08 23.67
C ALA A 52 -11.45 -27.52 23.59
N GLU A 53 -11.09 -28.21 22.54
CA GLU A 53 -9.71 -28.32 22.13
C GLU A 53 -9.25 -26.87 21.83
N ALA A 54 -8.39 -26.38 22.72
CA ALA A 54 -7.61 -25.19 22.46
C ALA A 54 -6.69 -25.53 21.27
N SER A 55 -7.22 -25.34 20.06
CA SER A 55 -6.41 -25.31 18.86
C SER A 55 -5.38 -24.21 19.06
N SER A 56 -4.14 -24.61 19.30
CA SER A 56 -2.97 -23.73 19.25
C SER A 56 -2.78 -23.30 17.78
N THR A 57 -3.63 -22.40 17.31
CA THR A 57 -3.51 -21.80 15.99
C THR A 57 -2.22 -20.97 16.00
N LYS A 58 -1.14 -21.57 15.48
CA LYS A 58 0.05 -20.83 15.05
C LYS A 58 -0.46 -19.60 14.29
N PRO A 59 -0.10 -18.37 14.68
CA PRO A 59 -0.61 -17.17 14.02
C PRO A 59 -0.38 -17.33 12.52
N ALA A 60 -1.45 -17.15 11.74
CA ALA A 60 -1.38 -17.30 10.28
C ALA A 60 -0.23 -16.43 9.75
N ALA A 61 0.65 -17.05 8.97
CA ALA A 61 1.81 -16.38 8.40
C ALA A 61 1.35 -15.18 7.57
N SER A 62 2.05 -14.05 7.69
CA SER A 62 1.74 -12.86 6.89
C SER A 62 2.02 -13.12 5.41
N ARG A 63 1.01 -12.96 4.56
CA ARG A 63 1.15 -13.07 3.10
C ARG A 63 2.14 -12.04 2.54
N VAL A 64 2.18 -10.85 3.15
CA VAL A 64 3.15 -9.80 2.78
C VAL A 64 4.57 -10.24 3.11
N ILE A 65 4.82 -10.84 4.28
CA ILE A 65 6.16 -11.33 4.66
C ILE A 65 6.59 -12.50 3.74
N GLU A 66 5.69 -13.40 3.45
CA GLU A 66 5.95 -14.50 2.52
C GLU A 66 6.31 -13.99 1.12
N ALA A 67 5.55 -13.01 0.63
CA ALA A 67 5.82 -12.37 -0.64
C ALA A 67 7.16 -11.62 -0.65
N LEU A 68 7.48 -10.87 0.42
CA LEU A 68 8.78 -10.20 0.57
C LEU A 68 9.97 -11.15 0.50
N GLY A 69 9.79 -12.41 0.90
CA GLY A 69 10.81 -13.44 0.77
C GLY A 69 11.21 -13.77 -0.66
N LYS A 70 10.44 -13.36 -1.65
CA LYS A 70 10.73 -13.53 -3.10
C LYS A 70 11.54 -12.38 -3.70
N PHE A 71 11.71 -11.28 -2.95
CA PHE A 71 12.44 -10.09 -3.38
C PHE A 71 13.79 -10.01 -2.66
N LYS A 72 14.73 -9.31 -3.28
CA LYS A 72 16.01 -8.99 -2.64
C LYS A 72 15.81 -7.84 -1.65
N VAL A 73 15.46 -8.18 -0.42
CA VAL A 73 15.34 -7.20 0.66
C VAL A 73 16.73 -6.89 1.24
N PHE A 74 17.06 -5.61 1.33
CA PHE A 74 18.33 -5.13 1.89
C PHE A 74 18.10 -4.03 2.94
N ASN A 75 19.18 -3.49 3.51
CA ASN A 75 19.25 -2.47 4.56
C ASN A 75 18.78 -2.94 5.95
N ALA A 76 17.66 -3.64 6.07
CA ALA A 76 17.18 -4.26 7.31
C ALA A 76 16.29 -5.49 6.99
N LYS A 77 16.09 -6.34 8.00
CA LYS A 77 15.13 -7.45 7.89
C LYS A 77 13.73 -6.95 8.27
N PRO A 78 12.68 -7.31 7.50
CA PRO A 78 11.31 -7.00 7.87
C PRO A 78 10.91 -7.67 9.18
N ASN A 79 10.03 -7.02 9.95
CA ASN A 79 9.47 -7.60 11.15
C ASN A 79 8.42 -8.67 10.80
N PRO A 80 8.67 -9.97 11.10
CA PRO A 80 7.75 -11.03 10.73
C PRO A 80 6.43 -11.03 11.52
N ARG A 81 6.35 -10.21 12.57
CA ARG A 81 5.17 -10.09 13.44
C ARG A 81 4.36 -8.82 13.17
N ALA A 82 4.68 -8.08 12.12
CA ALA A 82 3.91 -6.90 11.75
C ALA A 82 2.48 -7.29 11.32
N GLU A 83 1.52 -6.53 11.81
CA GLU A 83 0.10 -6.65 11.46
C GLU A 83 -0.24 -5.75 10.26
N TYR A 84 0.53 -4.66 10.09
CA TYR A 84 0.38 -3.68 9.02
C TYR A 84 1.70 -3.37 8.36
N PHE A 85 1.64 -3.08 7.07
CA PHE A 85 2.80 -2.71 6.25
C PHE A 85 2.55 -1.37 5.57
N ILE A 86 3.56 -0.52 5.63
CA ILE A 86 3.59 0.76 4.94
C ILE A 86 4.65 0.67 3.85
N PHE A 87 4.25 0.68 2.59
CA PHE A 87 5.15 0.74 1.44
C PHE A 87 5.37 2.21 1.07
N LEU A 88 6.58 2.71 1.29
CA LEU A 88 6.97 4.07 0.93
C LEU A 88 7.79 4.04 -0.36
N TYR A 89 7.25 4.61 -1.41
CA TYR A 89 7.93 4.82 -2.69
C TYR A 89 8.77 6.09 -2.63
N SER A 90 10.09 5.95 -2.76
CA SER A 90 11.03 7.06 -2.63
C SER A 90 12.26 6.83 -3.49
N ALA A 91 12.93 7.90 -3.92
CA ALA A 91 14.14 7.83 -4.73
C ALA A 91 15.06 9.02 -4.48
N SER A 92 16.38 8.83 -4.67
CA SER A 92 17.38 9.87 -4.46
C SER A 92 17.26 11.05 -5.44
N TRP A 93 16.85 10.78 -6.67
CA TRP A 93 16.67 11.77 -7.73
C TRP A 93 15.35 12.57 -7.63
N CYS A 94 14.45 12.17 -6.75
CA CYS A 94 13.15 12.79 -6.60
C CYS A 94 13.19 13.91 -5.55
N GLY A 95 13.10 15.17 -5.96
CA GLY A 95 13.17 16.35 -5.08
C GLY A 95 12.10 16.37 -3.97
N TYR A 96 10.87 15.93 -4.26
CA TYR A 96 9.81 15.80 -3.25
C TYR A 96 10.08 14.63 -2.28
N CYS A 97 10.73 13.57 -2.74
CA CYS A 97 11.13 12.46 -1.89
C CYS A 97 12.18 12.89 -0.87
N GLN A 98 13.15 13.72 -1.28
CA GLN A 98 14.17 14.31 -0.40
C GLN A 98 13.56 15.11 0.76
N GLN A 99 12.41 15.74 0.55
CA GLN A 99 11.70 16.50 1.58
C GLN A 99 10.90 15.61 2.52
N CYS A 100 10.33 14.50 2.05
CA CYS A 100 9.46 13.65 2.86
C CYS A 100 10.18 12.50 3.56
N ILE A 101 11.31 11.99 3.03
CA ILE A 101 12.00 10.85 3.62
C ILE A 101 12.48 11.10 5.06
N PRO A 102 12.99 12.28 5.46
CA PRO A 102 13.35 12.54 6.85
C PRO A 102 12.16 12.44 7.80
N VAL A 103 10.99 12.94 7.36
CA VAL A 103 9.74 12.86 8.12
C VAL A 103 9.30 11.40 8.26
N ALA A 104 9.32 10.64 7.16
CA ALA A 104 9.00 9.22 7.15
C ALA A 104 9.89 8.43 8.13
N VAL A 105 11.19 8.66 8.09
CA VAL A 105 12.17 7.99 8.98
C VAL A 105 11.93 8.35 10.45
N ASP A 106 11.62 9.61 10.77
CA ASP A 106 11.32 10.03 12.14
C ASP A 106 10.01 9.41 12.64
N GLN A 107 8.96 9.45 11.84
CA GLN A 107 7.68 8.82 12.19
C GLN A 107 7.84 7.29 12.33
N TYR A 108 8.58 6.64 11.44
CA TYR A 108 8.81 5.21 11.51
C TYR A 108 9.51 4.80 12.82
N ARG A 109 10.52 5.54 13.28
CA ARG A 109 11.17 5.25 14.56
C ARG A 109 10.16 5.20 15.72
N LYS A 110 9.14 6.06 15.68
CA LYS A 110 8.08 6.13 16.69
C LYS A 110 7.08 4.99 16.56
N ILE A 111 6.68 4.65 15.32
CA ILE A 111 5.73 3.56 15.02
C ILE A 111 6.35 2.18 15.30
N LYS A 112 7.62 1.99 14.95
CA LYS A 112 8.33 0.71 15.10
C LYS A 112 8.34 0.21 16.53
N ALA A 113 8.24 1.08 17.53
CA ALA A 113 8.19 0.71 18.94
C ALA A 113 6.96 -0.18 19.27
N SER A 114 5.85 -0.03 18.54
CA SER A 114 4.65 -0.85 18.71
C SER A 114 4.81 -2.29 18.24
N ARG A 115 5.80 -2.56 17.38
CA ARG A 115 6.01 -3.83 16.65
C ARG A 115 4.83 -4.31 15.80
N LYS A 116 3.79 -3.49 15.65
CA LYS A 116 2.61 -3.82 14.85
C LYS A 116 2.71 -3.35 13.42
N VAL A 117 3.55 -2.35 13.16
CA VAL A 117 3.71 -1.72 11.85
C VAL A 117 5.14 -1.88 11.36
N GLU A 118 5.31 -2.27 10.11
CA GLU A 118 6.57 -2.29 9.40
C GLU A 118 6.55 -1.31 8.24
N LEU A 119 7.60 -0.51 8.10
CA LEU A 119 7.84 0.33 6.94
C LEU A 119 8.77 -0.40 5.99
N ILE A 120 8.36 -0.56 4.74
CA ILE A 120 9.18 -1.08 3.65
C ILE A 120 9.40 0.07 2.66
N ILE A 121 10.66 0.38 2.35
CA ILE A 121 10.98 1.40 1.35
C ILE A 121 11.09 0.72 -0.02
N ILE A 122 10.33 1.20 -0.99
CA ILE A 122 10.42 0.81 -2.39
C ILE A 122 11.22 1.90 -3.10
N CYS A 123 12.47 1.59 -3.41
CA CYS A 123 13.42 2.56 -3.89
C CYS A 123 13.48 2.62 -5.43
N GLY A 124 13.24 3.81 -5.99
CA GLY A 124 13.27 4.05 -7.42
C GLY A 124 14.66 4.34 -8.00
N ASP A 125 15.73 4.12 -7.22
CA ASP A 125 17.09 4.24 -7.71
C ASP A 125 17.48 3.05 -8.60
N LYS A 126 18.45 3.24 -9.48
CA LYS A 126 18.82 2.25 -10.50
C LYS A 126 19.59 1.07 -9.93
N SER A 127 20.21 1.23 -8.77
CA SER A 127 21.03 0.19 -8.16
C SER A 127 20.88 0.14 -6.64
N GLU A 128 21.19 -1.00 -6.07
CA GLU A 128 21.25 -1.19 -4.62
C GLU A 128 22.31 -0.27 -3.96
N ALA A 129 23.39 0.03 -4.65
CA ALA A 129 24.44 0.91 -4.15
C ALA A 129 23.92 2.36 -3.99
N GLU A 130 23.24 2.89 -5.01
CA GLU A 130 22.58 4.20 -4.96
C GLU A 130 21.50 4.26 -3.88
N ALA A 131 20.63 3.26 -3.84
CA ALA A 131 19.58 3.15 -2.82
C ALA A 131 20.18 3.12 -1.41
N LYS A 132 21.25 2.34 -1.17
CA LYS A 132 21.95 2.31 0.12
C LYS A 132 22.58 3.64 0.50
N ALA A 133 23.19 4.35 -0.46
CA ALA A 133 23.74 5.69 -0.26
C ALA A 133 22.64 6.68 0.15
N TYR A 134 21.51 6.66 -0.56
CA TYR A 134 20.33 7.47 -0.26
C TYR A 134 19.77 7.19 1.13
N LEU A 135 19.53 5.91 1.47
CA LEU A 135 19.00 5.53 2.79
C LEU A 135 19.97 5.90 3.91
N LYS A 136 21.29 5.74 3.71
CA LYS A 136 22.33 6.11 4.66
C LYS A 136 22.36 7.60 4.93
N SER A 137 22.26 8.45 3.90
CA SER A 137 22.26 9.91 4.04
C SER A 137 21.10 10.42 4.92
N HIS A 138 19.95 9.73 4.87
CA HIS A 138 18.77 10.03 5.69
C HIS A 138 18.68 9.19 6.98
N LYS A 139 19.69 8.39 7.29
CA LYS A 139 19.70 7.49 8.48
C LYS A 139 18.47 6.55 8.51
N ALA A 140 17.96 6.18 7.35
CA ALA A 140 16.84 5.27 7.21
C ALA A 140 17.27 3.82 7.51
N LYS A 141 16.63 3.18 8.48
CA LYS A 141 16.91 1.80 8.91
C LYS A 141 15.74 0.85 8.58
N ALA A 142 14.89 1.22 7.67
CA ALA A 142 13.79 0.37 7.20
C ALA A 142 14.28 -0.65 6.16
N PRO A 143 13.65 -1.83 6.06
CA PRO A 143 13.86 -2.72 4.92
C PRO A 143 13.60 -2.01 3.59
N CYS A 144 14.34 -2.39 2.56
CA CYS A 144 14.24 -1.78 1.25
C CYS A 144 14.27 -2.84 0.15
N ILE A 145 13.51 -2.61 -0.92
CA ILE A 145 13.59 -3.31 -2.20
C ILE A 145 13.71 -2.30 -3.33
N LEU A 146 14.29 -2.70 -4.45
CA LEU A 146 14.32 -1.84 -5.64
C LEU A 146 12.95 -1.87 -6.35
N PHE A 147 12.52 -0.72 -6.84
CA PHE A 147 11.29 -0.61 -7.61
C PHE A 147 11.31 -1.47 -8.88
N SER A 148 12.47 -1.61 -9.53
CA SER A 148 12.66 -2.46 -10.69
C SER A 148 12.36 -3.95 -10.44
N GLU A 149 12.51 -4.42 -9.20
CA GLU A 149 12.12 -5.80 -8.86
C GLU A 149 10.60 -5.97 -8.84
N LEU A 150 9.84 -4.94 -8.42
CA LEU A 150 8.38 -4.96 -8.52
C LEU A 150 7.90 -4.87 -9.96
N GLU A 151 8.54 -4.02 -10.79
CA GLU A 151 8.23 -3.91 -12.21
C GLU A 151 8.42 -5.25 -12.92
N ALA A 152 9.48 -5.99 -12.61
CA ALA A 152 9.74 -7.32 -13.16
C ALA A 152 8.62 -8.34 -12.86
N THR A 153 7.86 -8.13 -11.79
CA THR A 153 6.69 -8.94 -11.44
C THR A 153 5.37 -8.35 -11.91
N GLN A 154 5.41 -7.29 -12.75
CA GLN A 154 4.24 -6.52 -13.16
C GLN A 154 3.38 -6.07 -11.95
N PHE A 155 4.04 -5.74 -10.82
CA PHE A 155 3.43 -5.31 -9.56
C PHE A 155 2.50 -6.32 -8.88
N GLN A 156 2.48 -7.56 -9.33
CA GLN A 156 1.65 -8.63 -8.74
C GLN A 156 2.37 -9.42 -7.65
N GLY A 157 3.70 -9.27 -7.57
CA GLY A 157 4.54 -10.07 -6.67
C GLY A 157 4.41 -9.72 -5.19
N LEU A 158 3.99 -8.49 -4.86
CA LEU A 158 3.93 -8.01 -3.48
C LEU A 158 2.53 -7.48 -3.15
N PRO A 159 1.72 -8.23 -2.38
CA PRO A 159 0.38 -7.78 -1.99
C PRO A 159 0.41 -6.44 -1.26
N GLY A 160 -0.53 -5.57 -1.58
CA GLY A 160 -0.66 -4.25 -0.94
C GLY A 160 0.26 -3.16 -1.48
N SER A 161 1.16 -3.44 -2.44
CA SER A 161 2.11 -2.46 -2.98
C SER A 161 1.61 -1.68 -4.21
N GLY A 162 0.33 -1.74 -4.54
CA GLY A 162 -0.24 -1.30 -5.81
C GLY A 162 -0.40 0.21 -6.01
N VAL A 163 0.62 1.03 -5.70
CA VAL A 163 0.62 2.47 -5.99
C VAL A 163 1.83 2.84 -6.85
N PHE A 164 1.63 3.76 -7.81
CA PHE A 164 2.70 4.20 -8.71
C PHE A 164 2.93 5.69 -8.59
N GLY A 165 4.17 6.07 -8.31
CA GLY A 165 4.60 7.45 -8.21
C GLY A 165 5.66 7.65 -7.15
N PHE A 166 6.32 8.82 -7.20
CA PHE A 166 7.36 9.20 -6.23
C PHE A 166 7.18 10.66 -5.80
N PRO A 167 7.03 10.92 -4.50
CA PRO A 167 6.80 9.99 -3.41
C PRO A 167 5.35 9.49 -3.39
N ALA A 168 5.18 8.23 -2.99
CA ALA A 168 3.88 7.64 -2.76
C ALA A 168 3.92 6.71 -1.55
N VAL A 169 2.76 6.39 -1.00
CA VAL A 169 2.61 5.47 0.11
C VAL A 169 1.41 4.56 -0.10
N SER A 170 1.59 3.28 0.16
CA SER A 170 0.51 2.31 0.29
C SER A 170 0.55 1.69 1.68
N VAL A 171 -0.60 1.53 2.29
CA VAL A 171 -0.76 0.87 3.59
C VAL A 171 -1.67 -0.32 3.42
N CYS A 172 -1.25 -1.47 3.93
CA CYS A 172 -2.04 -2.69 3.92
C CYS A 172 -1.93 -3.46 5.24
N ASP A 173 -2.83 -4.41 5.43
CA ASP A 173 -2.74 -5.39 6.49
C ASP A 173 -1.74 -6.53 6.15
N LYS A 174 -1.58 -7.49 7.08
CA LYS A 174 -0.68 -8.64 6.91
C LYS A 174 -1.07 -9.57 5.74
N ASP A 175 -2.31 -9.50 5.27
CA ASP A 175 -2.83 -10.30 4.16
C ASP A 175 -2.73 -9.57 2.82
N GLY A 176 -2.29 -8.30 2.84
CA GLY A 176 -2.10 -7.45 1.67
C GLY A 176 -3.35 -6.69 1.24
N ASN A 177 -4.41 -6.66 2.06
CA ASN A 177 -5.58 -5.84 1.80
C ASN A 177 -5.22 -4.37 1.99
N VAL A 178 -5.40 -3.58 0.94
CA VAL A 178 -5.05 -2.16 0.94
C VAL A 178 -6.02 -1.36 1.79
N ILE A 179 -5.47 -0.56 2.70
CA ILE A 179 -6.21 0.34 3.61
C ILE A 179 -6.15 1.77 3.09
N SER A 180 -5.00 2.18 2.54
CA SER A 180 -4.80 3.53 2.01
C SER A 180 -3.71 3.53 0.94
N ASN A 181 -3.95 4.28 -0.14
CA ASN A 181 -2.98 4.58 -1.18
C ASN A 181 -2.97 6.09 -1.43
N GLU A 182 -1.78 6.71 -1.33
CA GLU A 182 -1.64 8.14 -1.50
C GLU A 182 -0.36 8.50 -2.27
N ILE A 183 -0.44 9.54 -3.08
CA ILE A 183 0.68 10.08 -3.86
C ILE A 183 0.94 11.53 -3.45
N GLY A 184 2.22 11.88 -3.31
CA GLY A 184 2.67 13.23 -2.98
C GLY A 184 3.14 13.41 -1.54
N ALA A 185 4.12 14.29 -1.32
CA ALA A 185 4.85 14.43 -0.06
C ALA A 185 3.96 14.77 1.14
N SER A 186 2.98 15.67 0.98
CA SER A 186 2.04 16.05 2.04
C SER A 186 1.17 14.88 2.50
N LYS A 187 0.71 14.07 1.55
CA LYS A 187 -0.13 12.90 1.84
C LYS A 187 0.66 11.79 2.51
N VAL A 188 1.90 11.53 2.08
CA VAL A 188 2.82 10.60 2.76
C VAL A 188 2.99 10.98 4.23
N LYS A 189 3.22 12.27 4.51
CA LYS A 189 3.34 12.77 5.89
C LYS A 189 2.04 12.52 6.68
N ALA A 190 0.89 12.86 6.10
CA ALA A 190 -0.41 12.71 6.76
C ALA A 190 -0.71 11.24 7.11
N VAL A 191 -0.43 10.31 6.19
CA VAL A 191 -0.59 8.86 6.42
C VAL A 191 0.28 8.41 7.60
N LEU A 192 1.57 8.74 7.59
CA LEU A 192 2.48 8.32 8.66
C LEU A 192 2.12 8.91 10.03
N GLU A 193 1.67 10.16 10.08
CA GLU A 193 1.19 10.80 11.30
C GLU A 193 -0.11 10.17 11.80
N GLY A 194 -1.03 9.84 10.89
CA GLY A 194 -2.27 9.12 11.20
C GLY A 194 -2.00 7.75 11.82
N TRP A 195 -1.11 6.97 11.22
CA TRP A 195 -0.73 5.66 11.74
C TRP A 195 -0.02 5.72 13.08
N ARG A 196 0.79 6.74 13.31
CA ARG A 196 1.38 6.98 14.62
C ARG A 196 0.32 7.15 15.71
N LYS A 197 -0.72 7.94 15.46
CA LYS A 197 -1.82 8.15 16.40
C LYS A 197 -2.56 6.84 16.70
N LEU A 198 -2.85 6.04 15.68
CA LEU A 198 -3.52 4.76 15.82
C LEU A 198 -2.70 3.73 16.62
N THR A 199 -1.38 3.71 16.41
CA THR A 199 -0.51 2.69 17.03
C THR A 199 0.02 3.07 18.41
N LEU A 200 0.14 4.35 18.72
CA LEU A 200 0.70 4.84 19.98
C LEU A 200 -0.35 5.51 20.89
N GLY A 201 -1.56 5.73 20.40
CA GLY A 201 -2.64 6.36 21.18
C GLY A 201 -2.39 7.83 21.53
N LYS A 202 -1.52 8.53 20.77
CA LYS A 202 -1.11 9.92 21.03
C LYS A 202 -1.09 10.76 19.77
#